data_61812bc71b9098030edf10d614a1fbf3
#
_entry.id   61812bc71b9098030edf10d614a1fbf3
#
_cell.length_a   1.000
_cell.length_b   1.000
_cell.length_c   1.000
_cell.angle_alpha   90.00
_cell.angle_beta   90.00
_cell.angle_gamma   90.00
#
_symmetry.space_group_name_H-M   'P 1'
#
loop_
_entity.id
_entity.type
_entity.pdbx_description
1 polymer ?
#
loop_
_entity_poly.entity_id
_entity_poly.type
_entity_poly.pdbx_seq_one_letter_code
_entity_poly.pdbx_strand_id
1 'polypeptide(L)'
;MNNCHCLIATLVACISLGACATRYSPESLGRGATVAEVERALGRPTGRLAGPPAERVEYARGPFGRHTYMLAFDADGKLLSWEQVLTESRFDQLRAGMSRDELLASVGHPSEVAKLPWQRLTLWSYRYETPFCRWFQVTLDPAGRVVETGYGPDPLCTGKPSASQ
;
A
#
# COMPACT_ATOMS: atom_id res chain seq x y z
N MET A 1 -16.89 1.77 66.66
CA MET A 1 -17.22 0.53 65.95
C MET A 1 -17.72 0.88 64.59
N ASN A 2 -17.12 0.35 63.54
CA ASN A 2 -17.52 0.35 62.13
C ASN A 2 -17.32 1.63 61.29
N ASN A 3 -16.18 1.72 60.64
CA ASN A 3 -16.11 2.31 59.30
C ASN A 3 -14.85 1.80 58.60
N CYS A 4 -14.98 0.67 57.92
CA CYS A 4 -13.89 0.08 57.16
C CYS A 4 -14.44 -0.70 55.97
N HIS A 5 -15.14 -0.04 55.02
CA HIS A 5 -15.53 -0.64 53.75
C HIS A 5 -15.84 0.45 52.71
N CYS A 6 -14.84 1.12 52.20
CA CYS A 6 -15.02 1.95 51.01
C CYS A 6 -13.71 2.37 50.33
N LEU A 7 -12.81 1.43 50.05
CA LEU A 7 -11.53 1.73 49.34
C LEU A 7 -11.06 0.64 48.38
N ILE A 8 -11.95 -0.14 47.73
CA ILE A 8 -11.56 -1.12 46.73
C ILE A 8 -12.48 -1.07 45.50
N ALA A 9 -12.70 0.08 44.91
CA ALA A 9 -13.53 0.17 43.70
C ALA A 9 -13.04 1.21 42.65
N THR A 10 -11.76 1.56 42.64
CA THR A 10 -11.27 2.60 41.70
C THR A 10 -9.96 2.24 40.99
N LEU A 11 -9.74 0.98 40.62
CA LEU A 11 -8.49 0.60 39.93
C LEU A 11 -8.70 -0.39 38.76
N VAL A 12 -9.76 -0.28 37.95
CA VAL A 12 -9.94 -1.12 36.75
C VAL A 12 -10.49 -0.32 35.56
N ALA A 13 -10.06 0.87 35.33
CA ALA A 13 -10.55 1.65 34.18
C ALA A 13 -9.46 2.44 33.43
N CYS A 14 -8.27 1.87 33.22
CA CYS A 14 -7.21 2.52 32.44
C CYS A 14 -6.38 1.56 31.56
N ILE A 15 -6.99 0.57 30.92
CA ILE A 15 -6.26 -0.27 29.93
C ILE A 15 -7.13 -0.45 28.70
N SER A 16 -7.26 0.56 27.86
CA SER A 16 -7.78 0.37 26.49
C SER A 16 -7.56 1.55 25.55
N LEU A 17 -6.45 2.29 25.65
CA LEU A 17 -6.13 3.39 24.74
C LEU A 17 -4.88 3.15 23.87
N GLY A 18 -4.41 1.92 23.75
CA GLY A 18 -3.20 1.58 22.98
C GLY A 18 -3.40 0.91 21.62
N ALA A 19 -4.61 0.77 21.10
CA ALA A 19 -4.87 -0.14 19.97
C ALA A 19 -5.12 0.55 18.60
N CYS A 20 -4.83 1.82 18.41
CA CYS A 20 -5.18 2.51 17.15
C CYS A 20 -4.04 2.74 16.17
N ALA A 21 -2.79 2.39 16.47
CA ALA A 21 -1.64 2.77 15.63
C ALA A 21 -1.18 1.74 14.60
N THR A 22 -1.66 0.50 14.61
CA THR A 22 -1.06 -0.59 13.82
C THR A 22 -1.96 -1.25 12.78
N ARG A 23 -3.11 -0.70 12.45
CA ARG A 23 -4.05 -1.32 11.48
C ARG A 23 -3.62 -1.28 10.03
N TYR A 24 -2.49 -0.67 9.69
CA TYR A 24 -2.11 -0.43 8.30
C TYR A 24 -0.78 -1.05 7.89
N SER A 25 -0.01 -1.60 8.83
CA SER A 25 1.30 -2.18 8.57
C SER A 25 1.33 -3.67 8.90
N PRO A 26 2.01 -4.50 8.09
CA PRO A 26 2.22 -5.93 8.36
C PRO A 26 3.31 -6.21 9.42
N GLU A 27 3.89 -5.20 10.06
CA GLU A 27 5.01 -5.34 11.00
C GLU A 27 4.71 -6.28 12.18
N SER A 28 3.44 -6.35 12.60
CA SER A 28 3.02 -7.25 13.67
C SER A 28 2.83 -8.71 13.23
N LEU A 29 2.91 -8.98 11.92
CA LEU A 29 2.73 -10.31 11.34
C LEU A 29 4.07 -11.05 11.32
N GLY A 30 4.13 -12.18 12.00
CA GLY A 30 5.28 -13.09 11.93
C GLY A 30 5.31 -13.88 10.61
N ARG A 31 6.49 -14.36 10.22
CA ARG A 31 6.62 -15.37 9.17
C ARG A 31 5.79 -16.60 9.55
N GLY A 32 5.16 -17.22 8.56
CA GLY A 32 4.27 -18.36 8.77
C GLY A 32 2.83 -17.99 9.15
N ALA A 33 2.50 -16.69 9.28
CA ALA A 33 1.12 -16.25 9.45
C ALA A 33 0.26 -16.75 8.26
N THR A 34 -0.92 -17.24 8.55
CA THR A 34 -1.86 -17.70 7.54
C THR A 34 -2.51 -16.53 6.81
N VAL A 35 -3.02 -16.77 5.60
CA VAL A 35 -3.84 -15.79 4.85
C VAL A 35 -4.97 -15.23 5.73
N ALA A 36 -5.65 -16.08 6.51
CA ALA A 36 -6.74 -15.66 7.38
C ALA A 36 -6.28 -14.73 8.53
N GLU A 37 -5.08 -14.95 9.09
CA GLU A 37 -4.50 -14.06 10.10
C GLU A 37 -4.09 -12.73 9.49
N VAL A 38 -3.52 -12.76 8.29
CA VAL A 38 -3.17 -11.54 7.54
C VAL A 38 -4.42 -10.74 7.21
N GLU A 39 -5.47 -11.36 6.68
CA GLU A 39 -6.73 -10.68 6.35
C GLU A 39 -7.45 -10.15 7.60
N ARG A 40 -7.32 -10.83 8.74
CA ARG A 40 -7.85 -10.31 10.02
C ARG A 40 -7.10 -9.06 10.46
N ALA A 41 -5.79 -9.00 10.27
CA ALA A 41 -4.94 -7.89 10.67
C ALA A 41 -5.03 -6.71 9.70
N LEU A 42 -4.96 -6.97 8.39
CA LEU A 42 -4.88 -5.95 7.35
C LEU A 42 -6.20 -5.73 6.59
N GLY A 43 -7.23 -6.55 6.82
CA GLY A 43 -8.45 -6.52 6.03
C GLY A 43 -8.29 -7.24 4.69
N ARG A 44 -9.23 -7.01 3.77
CA ARG A 44 -9.17 -7.61 2.42
C ARG A 44 -8.01 -7.03 1.62
N PRO A 45 -7.33 -7.85 0.81
CA PRO A 45 -6.30 -7.37 -0.11
C PRO A 45 -6.89 -6.45 -1.18
N THR A 46 -6.08 -5.53 -1.69
CA THR A 46 -6.44 -4.64 -2.80
C THR A 46 -6.15 -5.26 -4.16
N GLY A 47 -5.27 -6.25 -4.20
CA GLY A 47 -4.95 -6.97 -5.42
C GLY A 47 -4.30 -8.32 -5.14
N ARG A 48 -4.35 -9.20 -6.14
CA ARG A 48 -3.64 -10.49 -6.16
C ARG A 48 -2.90 -10.58 -7.49
N LEU A 49 -1.62 -10.87 -7.43
CA LEU A 49 -0.74 -10.97 -8.58
C LEU A 49 -0.27 -12.41 -8.71
N ALA A 50 -0.63 -13.03 -9.82
CA ALA A 50 -0.15 -14.36 -10.15
C ALA A 50 1.33 -14.29 -10.55
N GLY A 51 2.16 -15.17 -10.00
CA GLY A 51 3.56 -15.28 -10.41
C GLY A 51 4.35 -16.24 -9.53
N PRO A 52 5.26 -17.04 -10.14
CA PRO A 52 6.17 -17.88 -9.38
C PRO A 52 7.19 -17.01 -8.61
N PRO A 53 7.75 -17.50 -7.48
CA PRO A 53 7.51 -18.81 -6.88
C PRO A 53 6.34 -18.88 -5.92
N ALA A 54 5.63 -17.77 -5.67
CA ALA A 54 4.58 -17.69 -4.67
C ALA A 54 3.51 -16.69 -5.09
N GLU A 55 2.29 -16.86 -4.60
CA GLU A 55 1.24 -15.86 -4.74
C GLU A 55 1.67 -14.54 -4.06
N ARG A 56 1.56 -13.43 -4.78
CA ARG A 56 1.80 -12.09 -4.26
C ARG A 56 0.48 -11.38 -4.04
N VAL A 57 0.29 -10.90 -2.84
CA VAL A 57 -0.95 -10.24 -2.43
C VAL A 57 -0.66 -8.79 -2.07
N GLU A 58 -1.41 -7.88 -2.68
CA GLU A 58 -1.26 -6.44 -2.52
C GLU A 58 -2.19 -5.89 -1.44
N TYR A 59 -1.64 -5.03 -0.61
CA TYR A 59 -2.38 -4.25 0.38
C TYR A 59 -2.00 -2.77 0.26
N ALA A 60 -2.81 -1.99 -0.47
CA ALA A 60 -2.69 -0.53 -0.45
C ALA A 60 -3.32 0.01 0.84
N ARG A 61 -2.54 0.75 1.63
CA ARG A 61 -2.90 1.20 2.98
C ARG A 61 -2.45 2.64 3.23
N GLY A 62 -2.87 3.16 4.39
CA GLY A 62 -2.60 4.54 4.79
C GLY A 62 -3.50 5.55 4.10
N PRO A 63 -3.42 6.83 4.50
CA PRO A 63 -4.18 7.90 3.86
C PRO A 63 -3.83 7.98 2.37
N PHE A 64 -4.85 7.97 1.51
CA PHE A 64 -4.70 8.06 0.05
C PHE A 64 -3.83 6.97 -0.60
N GLY A 65 -3.68 5.80 0.04
CA GLY A 65 -2.89 4.68 -0.51
C GLY A 65 -1.38 4.94 -0.58
N ARG A 66 -0.82 5.75 0.33
CA ARG A 66 0.61 6.08 0.34
C ARG A 66 1.54 4.92 0.66
N HIS A 67 0.99 3.81 1.17
CA HIS A 67 1.74 2.60 1.44
C HIS A 67 1.12 1.45 0.66
N THR A 68 1.92 0.75 -0.10
CA THR A 68 1.52 -0.51 -0.74
C THR A 68 2.45 -1.61 -0.26
N TYR A 69 1.88 -2.57 0.45
CA TYR A 69 2.60 -3.75 0.93
C TYR A 69 2.35 -4.91 -0.02
N MET A 70 3.43 -5.51 -0.52
CA MET A 70 3.41 -6.77 -1.24
C MET A 70 3.76 -7.91 -0.30
N LEU A 71 2.85 -8.83 -0.11
CA LEU A 71 3.01 -10.01 0.72
C LEU A 71 3.20 -11.23 -0.17
N ALA A 72 4.21 -12.04 0.11
CA ALA A 72 4.45 -13.31 -0.56
C ALA A 72 4.06 -14.47 0.35
N PHE A 73 3.31 -15.42 -0.18
CA PHE A 73 2.87 -16.63 0.51
C PHE A 73 3.45 -17.86 -0.17
N ASP A 74 3.73 -18.91 0.61
CA ASP A 74 4.08 -20.22 0.07
C ASP A 74 2.85 -20.98 -0.45
N ALA A 75 3.09 -22.21 -0.93
CA ALA A 75 2.04 -23.06 -1.47
C ALA A 75 0.99 -23.49 -0.41
N ASP A 76 1.36 -23.44 0.88
CA ASP A 76 0.48 -23.79 1.99
C ASP A 76 -0.27 -22.55 2.54
N GLY A 77 -0.14 -21.40 1.88
CA GLY A 77 -0.75 -20.13 2.29
C GLY A 77 -0.12 -19.51 3.54
N LYS A 78 1.17 -19.75 3.77
CA LYS A 78 1.92 -19.18 4.88
C LYS A 78 2.74 -17.98 4.40
N LEU A 79 2.71 -16.89 5.17
CA LEU A 79 3.44 -15.67 4.88
C LEU A 79 4.96 -15.93 4.90
N LEU A 80 5.61 -15.74 3.76
CA LEU A 80 7.06 -15.82 3.61
C LEU A 80 7.74 -14.49 3.94
N SER A 81 7.22 -13.42 3.35
CA SER A 81 7.79 -12.07 3.46
C SER A 81 6.77 -11.01 3.10
N TRP A 82 7.06 -9.79 3.48
CA TRP A 82 6.34 -8.60 3.02
C TRP A 82 7.32 -7.45 2.76
N GLU A 83 6.91 -6.52 1.92
CA GLU A 83 7.69 -5.35 1.55
C GLU A 83 6.77 -4.16 1.26
N GLN A 84 7.13 -2.96 1.72
CA GLN A 84 6.53 -1.70 1.28
C GLN A 84 7.19 -1.30 -0.04
N VAL A 85 6.41 -1.28 -1.13
CA VAL A 85 6.94 -1.13 -2.49
C VAL A 85 6.88 0.29 -3.05
N LEU A 86 6.12 1.22 -2.42
CA LEU A 86 6.08 2.61 -2.86
C LEU A 86 7.24 3.41 -2.25
N THR A 87 8.43 3.14 -2.73
CA THR A 87 9.69 3.78 -2.30
C THR A 87 10.48 4.29 -3.50
N GLU A 88 11.26 5.36 -3.31
CA GLU A 88 12.09 5.91 -4.37
C GLU A 88 13.09 4.87 -4.91
N SER A 89 13.64 4.02 -4.04
CA SER A 89 14.54 2.94 -4.47
C SER A 89 13.86 1.90 -5.36
N ARG A 90 12.56 1.67 -5.21
CA ARG A 90 11.77 0.82 -6.12
C ARG A 90 11.45 1.55 -7.41
N PHE A 91 11.09 2.82 -7.35
CA PHE A 91 10.82 3.64 -8.53
C PHE A 91 12.05 3.73 -9.44
N ASP A 92 13.25 3.86 -8.86
CA ASP A 92 14.51 3.91 -9.59
C ASP A 92 14.86 2.62 -10.34
N GLN A 93 14.19 1.51 -10.04
CA GLN A 93 14.35 0.24 -10.76
C GLN A 93 13.43 0.11 -11.98
N LEU A 94 12.42 0.96 -12.11
CA LEU A 94 11.51 0.92 -13.23
C LEU A 94 12.19 1.45 -14.49
N ARG A 95 11.93 0.80 -15.64
CA ARG A 95 12.57 1.11 -16.92
C ARG A 95 11.53 1.19 -18.03
N ALA A 96 11.81 2.02 -19.02
CA ALA A 96 11.05 2.01 -20.27
C ALA A 96 11.09 0.61 -20.91
N GLY A 97 9.97 0.22 -21.51
CA GLY A 97 9.77 -1.11 -22.09
C GLY A 97 9.21 -2.17 -21.14
N MET A 98 9.24 -1.96 -19.83
CA MET A 98 8.58 -2.87 -18.88
C MET A 98 7.10 -3.01 -19.22
N SER A 99 6.58 -4.23 -19.12
CA SER A 99 5.15 -4.50 -19.28
C SER A 99 4.35 -3.99 -18.08
N ARG A 100 3.06 -3.83 -18.30
CA ARG A 100 2.09 -3.50 -17.24
C ARG A 100 2.15 -4.48 -16.08
N ASP A 101 2.29 -5.78 -16.36
CA ASP A 101 2.31 -6.83 -15.33
C ASP A 101 3.61 -6.76 -14.50
N GLU A 102 4.76 -6.49 -15.14
CA GLU A 102 6.03 -6.24 -14.45
C GLU A 102 5.94 -4.98 -13.58
N LEU A 103 5.30 -3.92 -14.06
CA LEU A 103 5.07 -2.71 -13.29
C LEU A 103 4.19 -2.99 -12.06
N LEU A 104 3.06 -3.68 -12.24
CA LEU A 104 2.19 -4.09 -11.14
C LEU A 104 2.92 -4.98 -10.13
N ALA A 105 3.73 -5.92 -10.61
CA ALA A 105 4.53 -6.79 -9.74
C ALA A 105 5.59 -6.01 -8.94
N SER A 106 6.08 -4.89 -9.47
CA SER A 106 7.11 -4.07 -8.83
C SER A 106 6.57 -3.11 -7.79
N VAL A 107 5.50 -2.37 -8.11
CA VAL A 107 5.00 -1.24 -7.30
C VAL A 107 3.49 -1.28 -7.03
N GLY A 108 2.77 -2.28 -7.54
CA GLY A 108 1.34 -2.45 -7.33
C GLY A 108 0.48 -1.54 -8.19
N HIS A 109 -0.79 -1.47 -7.81
CA HIS A 109 -1.76 -0.62 -8.52
C HIS A 109 -1.51 0.86 -8.21
N PRO A 110 -1.70 1.74 -9.20
CA PRO A 110 -1.56 3.19 -9.00
C PRO A 110 -2.66 3.75 -8.11
N SER A 111 -2.37 4.86 -7.46
CA SER A 111 -3.36 5.64 -6.70
C SER A 111 -4.38 6.32 -7.62
N GLU A 112 -3.95 6.65 -8.83
CA GLU A 112 -4.79 7.33 -9.83
C GLU A 112 -4.35 6.98 -11.25
N VAL A 113 -5.34 6.91 -12.17
CA VAL A 113 -5.12 6.64 -13.59
C VAL A 113 -5.78 7.75 -14.40
N ALA A 114 -5.01 8.41 -15.25
CA ALA A 114 -5.50 9.41 -16.19
C ALA A 114 -5.24 8.97 -17.65
N LYS A 115 -6.17 9.27 -18.55
CA LYS A 115 -5.98 9.09 -19.98
C LYS A 115 -5.41 10.35 -20.60
N LEU A 116 -4.46 10.19 -21.50
CA LEU A 116 -3.89 11.27 -22.31
C LEU A 116 -4.28 11.04 -23.78
N PRO A 117 -5.51 11.43 -24.18
CA PRO A 117 -6.10 10.99 -25.46
C PRO A 117 -5.29 11.41 -26.67
N TRP A 118 -4.76 12.63 -26.67
CA TRP A 118 -3.99 13.19 -27.79
C TRP A 118 -2.69 12.43 -28.06
N GLN A 119 -2.03 11.94 -26.99
CA GLN A 119 -0.83 11.12 -27.10
C GLN A 119 -1.14 9.63 -27.19
N ARG A 120 -2.40 9.23 -26.99
CA ARG A 120 -2.84 7.83 -26.85
C ARG A 120 -2.12 7.09 -25.72
N LEU A 121 -1.78 7.80 -24.65
CA LEU A 121 -1.06 7.27 -23.49
C LEU A 121 -1.97 7.17 -22.27
N THR A 122 -1.53 6.43 -21.28
CA THR A 122 -2.16 6.34 -19.96
C THR A 122 -1.14 6.72 -18.90
N LEU A 123 -1.50 7.67 -18.05
CA LEU A 123 -0.67 8.11 -16.94
C LEU A 123 -1.13 7.41 -15.65
N TRP A 124 -0.22 6.69 -15.01
CA TRP A 124 -0.38 6.09 -13.70
C TRP A 124 0.36 6.90 -12.66
N SER A 125 -0.35 7.34 -11.60
CA SER A 125 0.22 8.16 -10.54
C SER A 125 0.17 7.42 -9.22
N TYR A 126 1.30 7.40 -8.52
CA TYR A 126 1.52 6.71 -7.26
C TYR A 126 1.78 7.72 -6.16
N ARG A 127 0.89 7.81 -5.18
CA ARG A 127 1.15 8.55 -3.94
C ARG A 127 2.01 7.68 -3.04
N TYR A 128 3.03 8.27 -2.45
CA TYR A 128 3.94 7.59 -1.56
C TYR A 128 4.33 8.50 -0.39
N GLU A 129 4.95 7.93 0.63
CA GLU A 129 5.42 8.71 1.77
C GLU A 129 6.66 9.53 1.38
N THR A 130 6.50 10.84 1.37
CA THR A 130 7.54 11.79 0.96
C THR A 130 7.32 13.12 1.67
N PRO A 131 8.39 13.83 2.10
CA PRO A 131 8.28 15.19 2.65
C PRO A 131 7.93 16.24 1.57
N PHE A 132 8.03 15.85 0.29
CA PHE A 132 7.73 16.72 -0.85
C PHE A 132 6.30 16.49 -1.33
N CYS A 133 5.65 17.55 -1.78
CA CYS A 133 4.29 17.48 -2.30
C CYS A 133 4.28 17.00 -3.76
N ARG A 134 4.70 15.77 -3.96
CA ARG A 134 4.82 15.13 -5.27
C ARG A 134 4.37 13.68 -5.22
N TRP A 135 3.98 13.17 -6.36
CA TRP A 135 3.78 11.75 -6.60
C TRP A 135 4.75 11.25 -7.67
N PHE A 136 4.93 9.94 -7.69
CA PHE A 136 5.65 9.27 -8.77
C PHE A 136 4.69 8.93 -9.90
N GLN A 137 5.12 9.09 -11.16
CA GLN A 137 4.29 8.91 -12.33
C GLN A 137 4.94 7.97 -13.34
N VAL A 138 4.12 7.15 -13.98
CA VAL A 138 4.52 6.22 -15.04
C VAL A 138 3.58 6.40 -16.21
N THR A 139 4.12 6.66 -17.38
CA THR A 139 3.36 6.76 -18.63
C THR A 139 3.40 5.43 -19.37
N LEU A 140 2.25 4.94 -19.75
CA LEU A 140 2.08 3.69 -20.49
C LEU A 140 1.55 3.95 -21.91
N ASP A 141 2.10 3.22 -22.89
CA ASP A 141 1.60 3.17 -24.24
C ASP A 141 0.29 2.35 -24.38
N PRO A 142 -0.35 2.30 -25.56
CA PRO A 142 -1.56 1.51 -25.77
C PRO A 142 -1.36 0.00 -25.60
N ALA A 143 -0.14 -0.50 -25.71
CA ALA A 143 0.21 -1.91 -25.47
C ALA A 143 0.45 -2.21 -23.99
N GLY A 144 0.38 -1.18 -23.12
CA GLY A 144 0.62 -1.31 -21.69
C GLY A 144 2.10 -1.38 -21.34
N ARG A 145 2.98 -0.84 -22.16
CA ARG A 145 4.41 -0.78 -21.87
C ARG A 145 4.77 0.58 -21.28
N VAL A 146 5.68 0.57 -20.32
CA VAL A 146 6.25 1.79 -19.76
C VAL A 146 7.00 2.58 -20.84
N VAL A 147 6.62 3.81 -21.03
CA VAL A 147 7.28 4.77 -21.93
C VAL A 147 8.29 5.59 -21.17
N GLU A 148 7.86 6.17 -20.06
CA GLU A 148 8.67 7.02 -19.21
C GLU A 148 8.20 7.00 -17.78
N THR A 149 9.09 7.40 -16.86
CA THR A 149 8.80 7.57 -15.43
C THR A 149 9.30 8.93 -14.98
N GLY A 150 8.67 9.49 -13.95
CA GLY A 150 9.08 10.77 -13.39
C GLY A 150 8.30 11.18 -12.17
N TYR A 151 8.51 12.39 -11.72
CA TYR A 151 7.80 12.98 -10.59
C TYR A 151 6.99 14.20 -11.03
N GLY A 152 5.80 14.32 -10.49
CA GLY A 152 4.93 15.47 -10.71
C GLY A 152 4.35 16.01 -9.40
N PRO A 153 3.76 17.22 -9.39
CA PRO A 153 3.09 17.76 -8.21
C PRO A 153 1.85 16.95 -7.87
N ASP A 154 1.66 16.56 -6.60
CA ASP A 154 0.41 15.91 -6.17
C ASP A 154 -0.72 16.97 -6.09
N PRO A 155 -1.82 16.81 -6.86
CA PRO A 155 -2.94 17.74 -6.85
C PRO A 155 -3.58 17.94 -5.46
N LEU A 156 -3.53 16.94 -4.58
CA LEU A 156 -4.03 17.07 -3.22
C LEU A 156 -3.32 18.16 -2.42
N CYS A 157 -2.07 18.44 -2.72
CA CYS A 157 -1.31 19.47 -2.05
C CYS A 157 -1.50 20.85 -2.67
N THR A 158 -1.88 20.92 -3.94
CA THR A 158 -2.03 22.19 -4.68
C THR A 158 -3.46 22.70 -4.68
N GLY A 159 -4.41 21.95 -4.10
CA GLY A 159 -5.84 22.27 -4.13
C GLY A 159 -6.46 22.22 -5.52
N LYS A 160 -5.75 21.68 -6.52
CA LYS A 160 -6.30 21.48 -7.85
C LYS A 160 -7.02 20.13 -7.91
N PRO A 161 -8.19 20.04 -8.57
CA PRO A 161 -8.85 18.76 -8.77
C PRO A 161 -7.93 17.82 -9.58
N SER A 162 -7.91 16.54 -9.19
CA SER A 162 -7.19 15.52 -9.95
C SER A 162 -7.80 15.35 -11.35
N ALA A 163 -6.99 14.99 -12.33
CA ALA A 163 -7.40 14.88 -13.74
C ALA A 163 -8.21 13.61 -14.07
N SER A 164 -8.67 12.87 -13.05
CA SER A 164 -9.48 11.66 -13.22
C SER A 164 -10.94 12.03 -13.53
N GLN A 165 -11.28 12.09 -14.78
CA GLN A 165 -12.65 11.98 -15.33
C GLN A 165 -12.69 10.90 -16.39
#